data_6a38c08b8faae33125e6d44928cd2d9b
#
_entry.id   6a38c08b8faae33125e6d44928cd2d9b
#
_cell.length_a   1.000
_cell.length_b   1.000
_cell.length_c   1.000
_cell.angle_alpha   90.00
_cell.angle_beta   90.00
_cell.angle_gamma   90.00
#
_symmetry.space_group_name_H-M   'P 1'
#
loop_
_entity.id
_entity.type
_entity.pdbx_description
1 polymer ?
#
loop_
_entity_poly.entity_id
_entity_poly.type
_entity_poly.pdbx_seq_one_letter_code
_entity_poly.pdbx_strand_id
1 'polypeptide(L)'
;MDFPTFDELLDRVFYCDSEVFAHDTLFVFISHKTQERFVFHNATCDEYQNFIDEYNPILITYNGKSYDKYILKACLLGYSPEETKEINDFIIGGNNGWEYPFQGYCEMPPLWD
;
A
#
# COMPACT_ATOMS: atom_id res chain seq x y z
N MET A 1 -14.82 24.47 -10.98
CA MET A 1 -14.13 23.28 -10.40
C MET A 1 -14.06 23.47 -8.90
N ASP A 2 -14.56 22.51 -8.16
CA ASP A 2 -14.53 22.54 -6.70
C ASP A 2 -13.33 21.76 -6.21
N PHE A 3 -12.53 22.41 -5.37
CA PHE A 3 -11.43 21.72 -4.70
C PHE A 3 -11.91 21.17 -3.38
N PRO A 4 -11.43 19.99 -2.95
CA PRO A 4 -11.79 19.46 -1.65
C PRO A 4 -11.29 20.38 -0.53
N THR A 5 -12.06 20.46 0.55
CA THR A 5 -11.62 21.17 1.73
C THR A 5 -10.54 20.37 2.45
N PHE A 6 -9.82 21.01 3.38
CA PHE A 6 -8.84 20.33 4.21
C PHE A 6 -9.48 19.20 5.01
N ASP A 7 -10.67 19.44 5.57
CA ASP A 7 -11.39 18.42 6.33
C ASP A 7 -11.79 17.23 5.46
N GLU A 8 -12.22 17.48 4.22
CA GLU A 8 -12.53 16.39 3.28
C GLU A 8 -11.30 15.56 2.95
N LEU A 9 -10.15 16.20 2.81
CA LEU A 9 -8.89 15.48 2.58
C LEU A 9 -8.50 14.64 3.80
N LEU A 10 -8.69 15.19 5.02
CA LEU A 10 -8.41 14.45 6.25
C LEU A 10 -9.28 13.20 6.38
N ASP A 11 -10.52 13.24 5.87
CA ASP A 11 -11.41 12.09 5.89
C ASP A 11 -10.85 10.91 5.06
N ARG A 12 -9.94 11.21 4.12
CA ARG A 12 -9.32 10.22 3.25
C ARG A 12 -7.97 9.73 3.77
N VAL A 13 -7.45 10.30 4.84
CA VAL A 13 -6.13 9.95 5.35
C VAL A 13 -6.17 8.63 6.10
N PHE A 14 -5.29 7.71 5.70
CA PHE A 14 -5.07 6.44 6.37
C PHE A 14 -3.59 6.27 6.65
N TYR A 15 -3.26 5.88 7.87
CA TYR A 15 -1.92 5.46 8.19
C TYR A 15 -1.77 4.01 7.77
N CYS A 16 -0.65 3.65 7.16
CA CYS A 16 -0.46 2.27 6.75
C CYS A 16 0.94 1.77 7.07
N ASP A 17 1.02 0.47 7.26
CA ASP A 17 2.26 -0.24 7.50
C ASP A 17 2.14 -1.64 6.92
N SER A 18 3.26 -2.17 6.44
CA SER A 18 3.30 -3.51 5.87
C SER A 18 4.36 -4.35 6.54
N GLU A 19 4.11 -5.65 6.60
CA GLU A 19 5.10 -6.64 7.03
C GLU A 19 5.11 -7.79 6.01
N VAL A 20 6.30 -8.16 5.58
CA VAL A 20 6.47 -9.20 4.56
C VAL A 20 7.31 -10.32 5.15
N PHE A 21 6.72 -11.51 5.17
CA PHE A 21 7.37 -12.73 5.62
C PHE A 21 7.59 -13.66 4.43
N ALA A 22 8.25 -14.80 4.64
CA ALA A 22 8.58 -15.73 3.56
C ALA A 22 7.33 -16.18 2.79
N HIS A 23 6.20 -16.38 3.47
CA HIS A 23 4.97 -16.90 2.88
C HIS A 23 3.73 -16.09 3.24
N ASP A 24 3.90 -14.93 3.85
CA ASP A 24 2.78 -14.10 4.31
C ASP A 24 3.06 -12.64 4.03
N THR A 25 2.01 -11.92 3.64
CA THR A 25 2.04 -10.46 3.50
C THR A 25 0.94 -9.87 4.34
N LEU A 26 1.29 -8.90 5.18
CA LEU A 26 0.35 -8.20 6.05
C LEU A 26 0.38 -6.72 5.74
N PHE A 27 -0.80 -6.14 5.55
CA PHE A 27 -0.98 -4.69 5.43
C PHE A 27 -2.02 -4.25 6.43
N VAL A 28 -1.74 -3.16 7.14
CA VAL A 28 -2.68 -2.55 8.07
C VAL A 28 -2.91 -1.10 7.66
N PHE A 29 -4.18 -0.71 7.53
CA PHE A 29 -4.59 0.65 7.27
C PHE A 29 -5.44 1.14 8.44
N ILE A 30 -5.14 2.33 8.96
CA ILE A 30 -5.88 2.90 10.09
C ILE A 30 -6.42 4.26 9.66
N SER A 31 -7.74 4.42 9.70
CA SER A 31 -8.39 5.69 9.38
C SER A 31 -7.97 6.78 10.37
N HIS A 32 -7.51 7.90 9.86
CA HIS A 32 -7.24 9.06 10.71
C HIS A 32 -8.51 9.56 11.40
N LYS A 33 -9.60 9.61 10.65
CA LYS A 33 -10.88 10.16 11.16
C LYS A 33 -11.53 9.26 12.20
N THR A 34 -11.66 7.97 11.91
CA THR A 34 -12.44 7.04 12.73
C THR A 34 -11.60 6.16 13.63
N GLN A 35 -10.30 6.07 13.37
CA GLN A 35 -9.36 5.13 14.02
C GLN A 35 -9.73 3.66 13.74
N GLU A 36 -10.61 3.42 12.78
CA GLU A 36 -10.94 2.06 12.36
C GLU A 36 -9.73 1.42 11.68
N ARG A 37 -9.51 0.14 12.01
CA ARG A 37 -8.36 -0.62 11.53
C ARG A 37 -8.81 -1.62 10.50
N PHE A 38 -8.14 -1.61 9.34
CA PHE A 38 -8.37 -2.55 8.26
C PHE A 38 -7.11 -3.41 8.12
N VAL A 39 -7.26 -4.72 8.32
CA VAL A 39 -6.12 -5.66 8.29
C VAL A 39 -6.28 -6.58 7.08
N PHE A 40 -5.26 -6.58 6.22
CA PHE A 40 -5.21 -7.45 5.05
C PHE A 40 -4.07 -8.45 5.23
N HIS A 41 -4.43 -9.71 5.41
CA HIS A 41 -3.48 -10.81 5.54
C HIS A 41 -3.62 -11.74 4.34
N ASN A 42 -2.64 -11.73 3.46
CA ASN A 42 -2.65 -12.49 2.20
C ASN A 42 -3.91 -12.22 1.38
N ALA A 43 -4.37 -10.97 1.41
CA ALA A 43 -5.56 -10.56 0.69
C ALA A 43 -5.30 -10.58 -0.82
N THR A 44 -6.39 -10.73 -1.58
CA THR A 44 -6.32 -10.71 -3.04
C THR A 44 -6.13 -9.29 -3.57
N CYS A 45 -5.69 -9.17 -4.82
CA CYS A 45 -5.59 -7.86 -5.47
C CYS A 45 -6.96 -7.17 -5.53
N ASP A 46 -8.04 -7.92 -5.70
CA ASP A 46 -9.39 -7.37 -5.71
C ASP A 46 -9.77 -6.77 -4.36
N GLU A 47 -9.41 -7.42 -3.27
CA GLU A 47 -9.67 -6.89 -1.93
C GLU A 47 -8.93 -5.57 -1.69
N TYR A 48 -7.68 -5.48 -2.10
CA TYR A 48 -6.92 -4.23 -2.03
C TYR A 48 -7.53 -3.15 -2.92
N GLN A 49 -7.88 -3.51 -4.15
CA GLN A 49 -8.46 -2.55 -5.09
C GLN A 49 -9.82 -2.03 -4.61
N ASN A 50 -10.65 -2.92 -4.06
CA ASN A 50 -11.95 -2.53 -3.52
C ASN A 50 -11.80 -1.54 -2.36
N PHE A 51 -10.83 -1.75 -1.49
CA PHE A 51 -10.53 -0.82 -0.41
C PHE A 51 -10.14 0.56 -0.95
N ILE A 52 -9.25 0.59 -1.94
CA ILE A 52 -8.80 1.84 -2.55
C ILE A 52 -9.95 2.55 -3.26
N ASP A 53 -10.79 1.81 -3.99
CA ASP A 53 -11.93 2.39 -4.69
C ASP A 53 -12.97 2.95 -3.75
N GLU A 54 -13.23 2.27 -2.63
CA GLU A 54 -14.24 2.68 -1.66
C GLU A 54 -13.81 3.93 -0.89
N TYR A 55 -12.57 3.96 -0.41
CA TYR A 55 -12.12 5.00 0.51
C TYR A 55 -11.29 6.09 -0.16
N ASN A 56 -10.84 5.87 -1.38
CA ASN A 56 -9.99 6.82 -2.12
C ASN A 56 -8.88 7.38 -1.21
N PRO A 57 -8.08 6.51 -0.57
CA PRO A 57 -7.23 6.91 0.54
C PRO A 57 -6.04 7.76 0.12
N ILE A 58 -5.63 8.63 1.02
CA ILE A 58 -4.34 9.28 1.02
C ILE A 58 -3.51 8.56 2.08
N LEU A 59 -2.48 7.85 1.68
CA LEU A 59 -1.72 6.99 2.58
C LEU A 59 -0.56 7.75 3.20
N ILE A 60 -0.41 7.59 4.51
CA ILE A 60 0.72 8.13 5.26
C ILE A 60 1.48 6.94 5.86
N THR A 61 2.77 6.88 5.58
CA THR A 61 3.62 5.79 6.04
C THR A 61 4.92 6.33 6.62
N TYR A 62 5.59 5.52 7.41
CA TYR A 62 6.99 5.75 7.75
C TYR A 62 7.85 5.03 6.71
N ASN A 63 8.64 5.79 5.97
CA ASN A 63 9.53 5.24 4.92
C ASN A 63 8.78 4.61 3.74
N GLY A 64 7.52 4.99 3.52
CA GLY A 64 6.66 4.31 2.55
C GLY A 64 7.05 4.53 1.10
N LYS A 65 7.66 5.67 0.76
CA LYS A 65 8.08 5.97 -0.62
C LYS A 65 9.17 5.03 -1.11
N SER A 66 9.98 4.51 -0.20
CA SER A 66 11.07 3.62 -0.57
C SER A 66 10.75 2.14 -0.35
N TYR A 67 9.69 1.82 0.39
CA TYR A 67 9.37 0.43 0.73
C TYR A 67 7.88 0.12 0.57
N ASP A 68 7.00 0.65 1.45
CA ASP A 68 5.58 0.25 1.47
C ASP A 68 4.87 0.47 0.14
N LYS A 69 5.24 1.51 -0.59
CA LYS A 69 4.70 1.80 -1.92
C LYS A 69 4.85 0.59 -2.85
N TYR A 70 6.01 -0.03 -2.84
CA TYR A 70 6.31 -1.14 -3.75
C TYR A 70 5.69 -2.44 -3.28
N ILE A 71 5.56 -2.62 -1.96
CA ILE A 71 4.82 -3.77 -1.42
C ILE A 71 3.33 -3.66 -1.78
N LEU A 72 2.75 -2.47 -1.63
CA LEU A 72 1.35 -2.27 -2.04
C LEU A 72 1.17 -2.47 -3.54
N LYS A 73 2.11 -2.01 -4.35
CA LYS A 73 2.08 -2.24 -5.80
C LYS A 73 2.05 -3.73 -6.12
N ALA A 74 2.88 -4.51 -5.46
CA ALA A 74 2.88 -5.97 -5.64
C ALA A 74 1.51 -6.56 -5.30
N CYS A 75 0.91 -6.14 -4.20
CA CYS A 75 -0.42 -6.61 -3.78
C CYS A 75 -1.49 -6.25 -4.80
N LEU A 76 -1.46 -5.02 -5.32
CA LEU A 76 -2.43 -4.56 -6.33
C LEU A 76 -2.25 -5.27 -7.67
N LEU A 77 -1.04 -5.70 -8.00
CA LEU A 77 -0.77 -6.46 -9.21
C LEU A 77 -1.08 -7.96 -9.06
N GLY A 78 -1.46 -8.39 -7.87
CA GLY A 78 -1.83 -9.79 -7.61
C GLY A 78 -0.64 -10.72 -7.38
N TYR A 79 0.50 -10.17 -7.00
CA TYR A 79 1.67 -10.98 -6.67
C TYR A 79 1.40 -11.84 -5.44
N SER A 80 1.91 -13.06 -5.44
CA SER A 80 1.81 -13.94 -4.28
C SER A 80 2.65 -13.43 -3.12
N PRO A 81 2.42 -13.92 -1.88
CA PRO A 81 3.28 -13.58 -0.76
C PRO A 81 4.76 -13.89 -1.03
N GLU A 82 5.06 -15.01 -1.70
CA GLU A 82 6.41 -15.41 -2.04
C GLU A 82 7.05 -14.44 -3.05
N GLU A 83 6.30 -14.02 -4.06
CA GLU A 83 6.77 -13.03 -5.03
C GLU A 83 6.96 -11.67 -4.37
N THR A 84 6.08 -11.30 -3.44
CA THR A 84 6.20 -10.07 -2.67
C THR A 84 7.45 -10.11 -1.78
N LYS A 85 7.77 -11.28 -1.23
CA LYS A 85 8.99 -11.46 -0.45
C LYS A 85 10.25 -11.23 -1.29
N GLU A 86 10.24 -11.62 -2.56
CA GLU A 86 11.35 -11.33 -3.48
C GLU A 86 11.57 -9.82 -3.63
N ILE A 87 10.49 -9.06 -3.73
CA ILE A 87 10.58 -7.60 -3.84
C ILE A 87 11.12 -7.01 -2.54
N ASN A 88 10.63 -7.51 -1.41
CA ASN A 88 11.14 -7.12 -0.09
C ASN A 88 12.64 -7.33 0.02
N ASP A 89 13.12 -8.51 -0.37
CA ASP A 89 14.54 -8.86 -0.30
C ASP A 89 15.37 -7.99 -1.25
N PHE A 90 14.83 -7.67 -2.42
CA PHE A 90 15.47 -6.79 -3.38
C PHE A 90 15.71 -5.39 -2.79
N ILE A 91 14.68 -4.83 -2.15
CA ILE A 91 14.78 -3.48 -1.57
C ILE A 91 15.69 -3.49 -0.34
N ILE A 92 15.52 -4.46 0.56
CA ILE A 92 16.32 -4.56 1.79
C ILE A 92 17.78 -4.85 1.47
N GLY A 93 18.04 -5.51 0.34
CA GLY A 93 19.38 -5.77 -0.14
C GLY A 93 20.14 -4.54 -0.66
N GLY A 94 19.51 -3.36 -0.67
CA GLY A 94 20.15 -2.11 -1.03
C GLY A 94 19.73 -1.55 -2.38
N ASN A 95 18.75 -2.15 -3.05
CA ASN A 95 18.26 -1.67 -4.32
C ASN A 95 17.04 -0.76 -4.13
N ASN A 96 16.81 0.12 -5.11
CA ASN A 96 15.61 0.95 -5.09
C ASN A 96 14.41 0.16 -5.63
N GLY A 97 13.24 0.32 -5.00
CA GLY A 97 12.04 -0.39 -5.43
C GLY A 97 11.64 -0.10 -6.87
N TRP A 98 11.91 1.12 -7.36
CA TRP A 98 11.59 1.50 -8.73
C TRP A 98 12.44 0.74 -9.77
N GLU A 99 13.55 0.13 -9.35
CA GLU A 99 14.40 -0.67 -10.24
C GLU A 99 13.88 -2.11 -10.42
N TYR A 100 12.93 -2.54 -9.57
CA TYR A 100 12.38 -3.88 -9.68
C TYR A 100 11.52 -4.00 -10.95
N PRO A 101 11.69 -5.07 -11.75
CA PRO A 101 10.96 -5.21 -13.00
C PRO A 101 9.54 -5.72 -12.79
N PHE A 102 8.66 -4.87 -12.27
CA PHE A 102 7.26 -5.22 -12.09
C PHE A 102 6.59 -5.57 -13.41
N GLN A 103 5.70 -6.56 -13.37
CA GLN A 103 4.89 -6.97 -14.51
C GLN A 103 3.47 -6.48 -14.33
N GLY A 104 2.97 -5.70 -15.31
CA GLY A 104 1.64 -5.16 -15.26
C GLY A 104 1.60 -3.70 -14.81
N TYR A 105 0.38 -3.16 -14.77
CA TYR A 105 0.13 -1.77 -14.41
C TYR A 105 -0.96 -1.70 -13.35
N CYS A 106 -0.81 -0.80 -12.39
CA CYS A 106 -1.86 -0.43 -11.46
C CYS A 106 -1.72 1.05 -11.10
N GLU A 107 -2.84 1.68 -10.78
CA GLU A 107 -2.83 3.03 -10.24
C GLU A 107 -2.53 2.95 -8.75
N MET A 108 -1.61 3.80 -8.31
CA MET A 108 -1.25 3.88 -6.89
C MET A 108 -1.96 5.06 -6.24
N PRO A 109 -2.50 4.89 -5.03
CA PRO A 109 -3.02 6.01 -4.28
C PRO A 109 -1.90 6.96 -3.88
N PRO A 110 -2.21 8.25 -3.59
CA PRO A 110 -1.21 9.16 -3.04
C PRO A 110 -0.58 8.58 -1.78
N LEU A 111 0.72 8.65 -1.66
CA LEU A 111 1.45 8.10 -0.52
C LEU A 111 2.49 9.11 -0.05
N TRP A 112 2.43 9.42 1.24
CA TRP A 112 3.30 10.40 1.89
C TRP A 112 4.05 9.72 3.04
N ASP A 113 5.27 10.16 3.25
CA ASP A 113 6.09 9.72 4.40
C ASP A 113 5.86 10.60 5.62
#